data_1c3be1fe699cbf7dfddb92375ec499db
#
_entry.id   1c3be1fe699cbf7dfddb92375ec499db
#
_cell.length_a   1.000
_cell.length_b   1.000
_cell.length_c   1.000
_cell.angle_alpha   90.00
_cell.angle_beta   90.00
_cell.angle_gamma   90.00
#
_symmetry.space_group_name_H-M   'P 1'
#
loop_
_entity.id
_entity.type
_entity.pdbx_description
1 polymer ?
#
loop_
_entity_poly.entity_id
_entity_poly.type
_entity_poly.pdbx_seq_one_letter_code
_entity_poly.pdbx_strand_id
1 'polypeptide(L)'
;MTPTEFQQLSTDLQSLVKIIPLNWGAVQNDSTDCQINMFKIDTFSELEQQIASLTEASKSYFRRRWFLWKNAQCDEYLFCLNKNVIQNPNAKDQSYDLEFNANSQLRFDVKGTIIPRGFRNKIEAVVKDPTEMIQFFYDNQSVGVRNKNQNRLFLVHHSFKNQEREMPLRCNWDFKKEVYEKYAEKITSNANFISYKEVKSDVIFLFENEDNSFTSNFFAV
;
A
#
# COMPACT_ATOMS: atom_id res chain seq x y z
N MET A 1 -6.97 13.08 7.32
CA MET A 1 -8.28 12.37 7.13
C MET A 1 -9.03 12.34 8.46
N THR A 2 -10.31 12.67 8.47
CA THR A 2 -11.19 12.55 9.64
C THR A 2 -11.85 11.15 9.71
N PRO A 3 -12.42 10.72 10.86
CA PRO A 3 -13.16 9.46 10.94
C PRO A 3 -14.30 9.34 9.93
N THR A 4 -15.03 10.44 9.66
CA THR A 4 -16.14 10.47 8.70
C THR A 4 -15.63 10.30 7.26
N GLU A 5 -14.55 10.98 6.89
CA GLU A 5 -13.91 10.82 5.58
C GLU A 5 -13.41 9.39 5.38
N PHE A 6 -12.78 8.81 6.40
CA PHE A 6 -12.35 7.41 6.35
C PHE A 6 -13.52 6.45 6.15
N GLN A 7 -14.62 6.62 6.88
CA GLN A 7 -15.82 5.78 6.76
C GLN A 7 -16.40 5.83 5.34
N GLN A 8 -16.52 7.04 4.77
CA GLN A 8 -17.01 7.21 3.41
C GLN A 8 -16.07 6.55 2.40
N LEU A 9 -14.77 6.85 2.50
CA LEU A 9 -13.76 6.34 1.58
C LEU A 9 -13.63 4.80 1.66
N SER A 10 -13.70 4.23 2.86
CA SER A 10 -13.66 2.78 3.05
C SER A 10 -14.84 2.08 2.37
N THR A 11 -16.03 2.69 2.39
CA THR A 11 -17.23 2.20 1.70
C THR A 11 -17.06 2.28 0.19
N ASP A 12 -16.54 3.39 -0.32
CA ASP A 12 -16.26 3.59 -1.75
C ASP A 12 -15.26 2.55 -2.26
N LEU A 13 -14.16 2.32 -1.52
CA LEU A 13 -13.14 1.34 -1.88
C LEU A 13 -13.67 -0.10 -1.85
N GLN A 14 -14.49 -0.47 -0.87
CA GLN A 14 -15.14 -1.78 -0.81
C GLN A 14 -16.12 -2.01 -1.99
N SER A 15 -16.76 -0.97 -2.47
CA SER A 15 -17.62 -1.03 -3.65
C SER A 15 -16.81 -1.16 -4.93
N LEU A 16 -15.76 -0.36 -5.05
CA LEU A 16 -14.89 -0.33 -6.22
C LEU A 16 -14.10 -1.63 -6.40
N VAL A 17 -13.63 -2.25 -5.33
CA VAL A 17 -12.83 -3.48 -5.40
C VAL A 17 -13.55 -4.65 -6.07
N LYS A 18 -14.89 -4.63 -6.08
CA LYS A 18 -15.72 -5.66 -6.75
C LYS A 18 -15.66 -5.59 -8.27
N ILE A 19 -15.26 -4.45 -8.83
CA ILE A 19 -15.24 -4.19 -10.28
C ILE A 19 -13.84 -3.90 -10.82
N ILE A 20 -12.81 -3.78 -9.95
CA ILE A 20 -11.43 -3.56 -10.39
C ILE A 20 -10.86 -4.84 -11.01
N PRO A 21 -10.34 -4.78 -12.25
CA PRO A 21 -9.62 -5.90 -12.82
C PRO A 21 -8.27 -6.08 -12.13
N LEU A 22 -7.75 -7.32 -12.07
CA LEU A 22 -6.39 -7.62 -11.59
C LEU A 22 -5.33 -6.99 -12.48
N ASN A 23 -5.58 -6.97 -13.78
CA ASN A 23 -4.67 -6.42 -14.77
C ASN A 23 -4.93 -4.92 -14.98
N TRP A 24 -3.87 -4.18 -15.29
CA TRP A 24 -3.99 -2.80 -15.73
C TRP A 24 -4.61 -2.76 -17.14
N GLY A 25 -5.62 -1.91 -17.35
CA GLY A 25 -6.24 -1.74 -18.67
C GLY A 25 -5.40 -0.90 -19.63
N ALA A 26 -4.50 -0.09 -19.11
CA ALA A 26 -3.56 0.75 -19.87
C ALA A 26 -2.20 0.81 -19.17
N VAL A 27 -1.19 1.27 -19.91
CA VAL A 27 0.17 1.48 -19.39
C VAL A 27 0.24 2.81 -18.66
N GLN A 28 0.91 2.83 -17.51
CA GLN A 28 1.20 4.07 -16.79
C GLN A 28 2.25 4.88 -17.56
N ASN A 29 1.81 5.98 -18.16
CA ASN A 29 2.65 6.93 -18.88
C ASN A 29 1.98 8.31 -18.89
N ASP A 30 2.73 9.33 -19.31
CA ASP A 30 2.25 10.70 -19.30
C ASP A 30 0.98 10.90 -20.16
N SER A 31 0.87 10.23 -21.31
CA SER A 31 -0.29 10.38 -22.19
C SER A 31 -1.58 9.82 -21.58
N THR A 32 -1.49 8.76 -20.81
CA THR A 32 -2.63 8.22 -20.05
C THR A 32 -2.92 9.10 -18.83
N ASP A 33 -1.90 9.46 -18.06
CA ASP A 33 -2.03 10.21 -16.82
C ASP A 33 -2.55 11.63 -17.01
N CYS A 34 -2.25 12.28 -18.16
CA CYS A 34 -2.74 13.62 -18.48
C CYS A 34 -4.24 13.67 -18.81
N GLN A 35 -4.91 12.55 -19.06
CA GLN A 35 -6.33 12.54 -19.41
C GLN A 35 -7.21 13.03 -18.26
N ILE A 36 -6.83 12.71 -17.02
CA ILE A 36 -7.57 13.09 -15.80
C ILE A 36 -6.58 13.36 -14.66
N ASN A 37 -6.80 14.45 -13.93
CA ASN A 37 -6.10 14.68 -12.67
C ASN A 37 -6.77 13.93 -11.52
N MET A 38 -6.53 12.63 -11.40
CA MET A 38 -7.14 11.79 -10.39
C MET A 38 -6.84 12.21 -8.94
N PHE A 39 -5.76 12.97 -8.70
CA PHE A 39 -5.38 13.47 -7.37
C PHE A 39 -6.31 14.59 -6.84
N LYS A 40 -7.24 15.08 -7.68
CA LYS A 40 -8.29 16.03 -7.30
C LYS A 40 -9.65 15.38 -7.13
N ILE A 41 -9.74 14.07 -7.22
CA ILE A 41 -11.00 13.31 -7.16
C ILE A 41 -11.13 12.70 -5.77
N ASP A 42 -12.12 13.13 -5.01
CA ASP A 42 -12.28 12.70 -3.62
C ASP A 42 -13.20 11.51 -3.44
N THR A 43 -14.21 11.33 -4.28
CA THR A 43 -15.21 10.27 -4.16
C THR A 43 -15.22 9.34 -5.36
N PHE A 44 -15.72 8.12 -5.16
CA PHE A 44 -15.89 7.16 -6.25
C PHE A 44 -16.92 7.63 -7.29
N SER A 45 -18.01 8.27 -6.86
CA SER A 45 -19.01 8.85 -7.76
C SER A 45 -18.41 9.90 -8.69
N GLU A 46 -17.56 10.77 -8.16
CA GLU A 46 -16.85 11.77 -8.94
C GLU A 46 -15.87 11.14 -9.94
N LEU A 47 -15.14 10.08 -9.51
CA LEU A 47 -14.29 9.30 -10.42
C LEU A 47 -15.08 8.77 -11.61
N GLU A 48 -16.21 8.11 -11.37
CA GLU A 48 -17.06 7.52 -12.43
C GLU A 48 -17.56 8.59 -13.42
N GLN A 49 -17.93 9.77 -12.92
CA GLN A 49 -18.32 10.90 -13.77
C GLN A 49 -17.16 11.38 -14.67
N GLN A 50 -15.97 11.54 -14.08
CA GLN A 50 -14.79 12.02 -14.81
C GLN A 50 -14.32 11.03 -15.90
N ILE A 51 -14.43 9.73 -15.66
CA ILE A 51 -14.00 8.69 -16.62
C ILE A 51 -15.10 8.28 -17.59
N ALA A 52 -16.33 8.77 -17.48
CA ALA A 52 -17.50 8.27 -18.21
C ALA A 52 -17.29 8.23 -19.74
N SER A 53 -16.62 9.24 -20.31
CA SER A 53 -16.35 9.35 -21.75
C SER A 53 -15.11 8.62 -22.25
N LEU A 54 -14.33 8.02 -21.35
CA LEU A 54 -13.08 7.33 -21.71
C LEU A 54 -13.35 5.91 -22.25
N THR A 55 -12.33 5.33 -22.88
CA THR A 55 -12.34 3.91 -23.28
C THR A 55 -12.39 3.00 -22.04
N GLU A 56 -12.90 1.78 -22.17
CA GLU A 56 -12.97 0.81 -21.07
C GLU A 56 -11.56 0.48 -20.50
N ALA A 57 -10.53 0.46 -21.34
CA ALA A 57 -9.16 0.30 -20.93
C ALA A 57 -8.70 1.45 -20.00
N SER A 58 -8.99 2.70 -20.39
CA SER A 58 -8.68 3.88 -19.59
C SER A 58 -9.50 3.92 -18.30
N LYS A 59 -10.80 3.59 -18.34
CA LYS A 59 -11.65 3.48 -17.14
C LYS A 59 -11.07 2.48 -16.13
N SER A 60 -10.70 1.28 -16.60
CA SER A 60 -10.08 0.26 -15.76
C SER A 60 -8.77 0.74 -15.13
N TYR A 61 -7.94 1.43 -15.93
CA TYR A 61 -6.69 2.04 -15.46
C TYR A 61 -6.93 3.05 -14.33
N PHE A 62 -7.82 4.03 -14.54
CA PHE A 62 -8.07 5.10 -13.57
C PHE A 62 -8.74 4.58 -12.30
N ARG A 63 -9.71 3.65 -12.41
CA ARG A 63 -10.31 2.99 -11.24
C ARG A 63 -9.25 2.31 -10.38
N ARG A 64 -8.38 1.52 -11.00
CA ARG A 64 -7.31 0.83 -10.29
C ARG A 64 -6.33 1.80 -9.65
N ARG A 65 -5.91 2.83 -10.38
CA ARG A 65 -4.94 3.81 -9.89
C ARG A 65 -5.51 4.63 -8.73
N TRP A 66 -6.76 5.09 -8.85
CA TRP A 66 -7.46 5.79 -7.78
C TRP A 66 -7.65 4.91 -6.55
N PHE A 67 -8.07 3.65 -6.73
CA PHE A 67 -8.17 2.68 -5.64
C PHE A 67 -6.86 2.53 -4.89
N LEU A 68 -5.74 2.31 -5.58
CA LEU A 68 -4.44 2.11 -4.93
C LEU A 68 -3.97 3.37 -4.19
N TRP A 69 -4.21 4.55 -4.76
CA TRP A 69 -3.88 5.82 -4.12
C TRP A 69 -4.73 6.07 -2.87
N LYS A 70 -6.05 5.94 -2.96
CA LYS A 70 -6.96 6.13 -1.82
C LYS A 70 -6.78 5.05 -0.75
N ASN A 71 -6.43 3.82 -1.14
CA ASN A 71 -6.09 2.76 -0.20
C ASN A 71 -4.85 3.11 0.62
N ALA A 72 -3.81 3.68 0.00
CA ALA A 72 -2.64 4.16 0.72
C ALA A 72 -2.98 5.25 1.75
N GLN A 73 -3.87 6.20 1.40
CA GLN A 73 -4.36 7.20 2.36
C GLN A 73 -5.10 6.58 3.57
N CYS A 74 -5.88 5.52 3.33
CA CYS A 74 -6.51 4.76 4.41
C CYS A 74 -5.46 4.04 5.28
N ASP A 75 -4.40 3.48 4.69
CA ASP A 75 -3.32 2.85 5.44
C ASP A 75 -2.61 3.85 6.35
N GLU A 76 -2.24 5.02 5.82
CA GLU A 76 -1.63 6.10 6.60
C GLU A 76 -2.54 6.54 7.74
N TYR A 77 -3.85 6.72 7.47
CA TYR A 77 -4.83 7.09 8.49
C TYR A 77 -4.89 6.04 9.61
N LEU A 78 -4.95 4.75 9.29
CA LEU A 78 -5.01 3.68 10.29
C LEU A 78 -3.75 3.61 11.15
N PHE A 79 -2.58 3.84 10.57
CA PHE A 79 -1.34 3.96 11.34
C PHE A 79 -1.39 5.15 12.30
N CYS A 80 -1.89 6.31 11.86
CA CYS A 80 -1.97 7.54 12.65
C CYS A 80 -3.05 7.51 13.76
N LEU A 81 -3.85 6.45 13.86
CA LEU A 81 -4.67 6.21 15.05
C LEU A 81 -3.81 5.87 16.28
N ASN A 82 -2.56 5.48 16.10
CA ASN A 82 -1.62 5.18 17.15
C ASN A 82 -0.88 6.45 17.58
N LYS A 83 -0.81 6.69 18.89
CA LYS A 83 -0.25 7.94 19.48
C LYS A 83 1.22 8.19 19.14
N ASN A 84 1.95 7.14 18.84
CA ASN A 84 3.38 7.18 18.50
C ASN A 84 3.66 7.21 16.99
N VAL A 85 2.63 7.40 16.15
CA VAL A 85 2.75 7.51 14.70
C VAL A 85 2.26 8.87 14.26
N ILE A 86 3.07 9.57 13.48
CA ILE A 86 2.77 10.91 12.98
C ILE A 86 2.88 10.89 11.46
N GLN A 87 1.85 11.37 10.77
CA GLN A 87 1.88 11.60 9.34
C GLN A 87 2.82 12.76 9.02
N ASN A 88 3.52 12.71 7.89
CA ASN A 88 4.33 13.83 7.42
C ASN A 88 3.46 15.10 7.31
N PRO A 89 3.77 16.16 8.06
CA PRO A 89 2.96 17.38 8.05
C PRO A 89 3.09 18.17 6.75
N ASN A 90 4.10 17.89 5.93
CA ASN A 90 4.32 18.55 4.66
C ASN A 90 3.86 17.66 3.51
N ALA A 91 2.64 17.88 3.01
CA ALA A 91 2.07 17.13 1.89
C ALA A 91 2.85 17.25 0.56
N LYS A 92 3.80 18.19 0.46
CA LYS A 92 4.70 18.34 -0.70
C LYS A 92 6.02 17.59 -0.53
N ASP A 93 6.36 17.21 0.70
CA ASP A 93 7.54 16.41 0.98
C ASP A 93 7.25 14.94 0.64
N GLN A 94 7.98 14.41 -0.32
CA GLN A 94 7.84 13.04 -0.79
C GLN A 94 8.88 12.10 -0.17
N SER A 95 9.60 12.55 0.86
CA SER A 95 10.69 11.77 1.47
C SER A 95 10.19 10.66 2.39
N TYR A 96 9.04 10.84 3.02
CA TYR A 96 8.38 9.84 3.86
C TYR A 96 6.88 10.15 4.01
N ASP A 97 6.09 9.14 4.36
CA ASP A 97 4.66 9.28 4.68
C ASP A 97 4.43 9.30 6.19
N LEU A 98 5.13 8.43 6.94
CA LEU A 98 4.95 8.23 8.38
C LEU A 98 6.27 8.32 9.15
N GLU A 99 6.19 8.87 10.36
CA GLU A 99 7.26 8.85 11.37
C GLU A 99 6.77 8.12 12.63
N PHE A 100 7.56 7.17 13.14
CA PHE A 100 7.27 6.41 14.36
C PHE A 100 8.09 6.92 15.54
N ASN A 101 7.48 6.95 16.73
CA ASN A 101 8.13 7.27 18.00
C ASN A 101 8.81 8.65 18.05
N ALA A 102 8.34 9.64 17.27
CA ALA A 102 8.98 10.95 17.11
C ALA A 102 10.49 10.81 16.78
N ASN A 103 10.86 9.81 15.97
CA ASN A 103 12.24 9.49 15.64
C ASN A 103 12.47 9.56 14.13
N SER A 104 13.29 10.51 13.68
CA SER A 104 13.61 10.71 12.26
C SER A 104 14.28 9.49 11.58
N GLN A 105 14.88 8.57 12.35
CA GLN A 105 15.42 7.32 11.82
C GLN A 105 14.31 6.28 11.49
N LEU A 106 13.10 6.51 11.97
CA LEU A 106 11.91 5.67 11.76
C LEU A 106 10.89 6.38 10.85
N ARG A 107 11.38 7.09 9.85
CA ARG A 107 10.58 7.67 8.77
C ARG A 107 10.53 6.73 7.59
N PHE A 108 9.32 6.44 7.12
CA PHE A 108 9.10 5.50 6.01
C PHE A 108 8.10 6.04 4.98
N ASP A 109 8.41 5.80 3.72
CA ASP A 109 7.47 5.86 2.59
C ASP A 109 6.70 4.52 2.57
N VAL A 110 5.37 4.56 2.75
CA VAL A 110 4.52 3.36 2.91
C VAL A 110 4.07 2.86 1.54
N LYS A 111 4.30 1.58 1.25
CA LYS A 111 3.99 0.98 -0.06
C LYS A 111 3.16 -0.27 0.05
N GLY A 112 1.86 -0.14 -0.28
CA GLY A 112 0.97 -1.30 -0.43
C GLY A 112 1.31 -2.08 -1.71
N THR A 113 1.60 -3.38 -1.59
CA THR A 113 1.98 -4.25 -2.72
C THR A 113 1.44 -5.67 -2.54
N ILE A 114 1.78 -6.54 -3.46
CA ILE A 114 1.50 -7.98 -3.44
C ILE A 114 2.80 -8.74 -3.65
N ILE A 115 2.80 -10.04 -3.32
CA ILE A 115 3.96 -10.90 -3.59
C ILE A 115 4.17 -11.02 -5.12
N PRO A 116 5.34 -10.64 -5.65
CA PRO A 116 5.62 -10.76 -7.08
C PRO A 116 5.58 -12.22 -7.54
N ARG A 117 5.22 -12.44 -8.80
CA ARG A 117 5.02 -13.80 -9.37
C ARG A 117 6.20 -14.75 -9.09
N GLY A 118 7.43 -14.27 -9.22
CA GLY A 118 8.63 -15.08 -9.02
C GLY A 118 8.88 -15.52 -7.57
N PHE A 119 8.15 -14.98 -6.60
CA PHE A 119 8.30 -15.28 -5.18
C PHE A 119 7.13 -16.10 -4.60
N ARG A 120 6.05 -16.29 -5.36
CA ARG A 120 4.81 -16.92 -4.84
C ARG A 120 4.95 -18.40 -4.51
N ASN A 121 5.83 -19.11 -5.19
CA ASN A 121 6.10 -20.54 -4.95
C ASN A 121 7.06 -20.80 -3.77
N LYS A 122 7.60 -19.74 -3.15
CA LYS A 122 8.53 -19.84 -2.01
C LYS A 122 8.14 -18.89 -0.86
N ILE A 123 6.84 -18.73 -0.60
CA ILE A 123 6.30 -17.76 0.36
C ILE A 123 6.89 -17.94 1.75
N GLU A 124 6.98 -19.15 2.27
CA GLU A 124 7.56 -19.40 3.60
C GLU A 124 9.00 -18.91 3.71
N ALA A 125 9.81 -19.13 2.68
CA ALA A 125 11.19 -18.64 2.63
C ALA A 125 11.22 -17.10 2.57
N VAL A 126 10.33 -16.49 1.77
CA VAL A 126 10.22 -15.04 1.63
C VAL A 126 9.75 -14.37 2.92
N VAL A 127 8.85 -14.99 3.67
CA VAL A 127 8.41 -14.47 4.98
C VAL A 127 9.53 -14.53 6.00
N LYS A 128 10.35 -15.58 5.95
CA LYS A 128 11.50 -15.75 6.83
C LYS A 128 12.65 -14.80 6.49
N ASP A 129 12.90 -14.58 5.20
CA ASP A 129 13.91 -13.64 4.71
C ASP A 129 13.40 -12.93 3.44
N PRO A 130 12.81 -11.74 3.57
CA PRO A 130 12.28 -10.98 2.44
C PRO A 130 13.32 -10.15 1.68
N THR A 131 14.61 -10.27 1.97
CA THR A 131 15.68 -9.42 1.41
C THR A 131 15.67 -9.41 -0.12
N GLU A 132 15.63 -10.56 -0.78
CA GLU A 132 15.60 -10.63 -2.25
C GLU A 132 14.33 -9.97 -2.83
N MET A 133 13.18 -10.16 -2.18
CA MET A 133 11.93 -9.54 -2.62
C MET A 133 11.95 -8.02 -2.45
N ILE A 134 12.55 -7.51 -1.38
CA ILE A 134 12.70 -6.06 -1.17
C ILE A 134 13.64 -5.45 -2.20
N GLN A 135 14.76 -6.09 -2.49
CA GLN A 135 15.67 -5.67 -3.58
C GLN A 135 14.91 -5.61 -4.91
N PHE A 136 14.14 -6.64 -5.21
CA PHE A 136 13.29 -6.66 -6.42
C PHE A 136 12.32 -5.48 -6.46
N PHE A 137 11.67 -5.11 -5.35
CA PHE A 137 10.78 -3.96 -5.30
C PHE A 137 11.50 -2.64 -5.58
N TYR A 138 12.69 -2.42 -5.02
CA TYR A 138 13.47 -1.23 -5.31
C TYR A 138 13.95 -1.16 -6.75
N ASP A 139 14.31 -2.29 -7.34
CA ASP A 139 14.85 -2.34 -8.70
C ASP A 139 13.75 -2.21 -9.77
N ASN A 140 12.54 -2.76 -9.52
CA ASN A 140 11.52 -2.91 -10.54
C ASN A 140 10.27 -2.04 -10.33
N GLN A 141 9.94 -1.60 -9.11
CA GLN A 141 8.75 -0.78 -8.84
C GLN A 141 9.03 0.72 -8.80
N SER A 142 10.28 1.12 -8.91
CA SER A 142 10.71 2.52 -8.88
C SER A 142 10.99 3.04 -10.29
N VAL A 143 10.02 2.90 -11.21
CA VAL A 143 10.12 3.45 -12.55
C VAL A 143 9.84 4.96 -12.50
N GLY A 144 10.83 5.79 -12.89
CA GLY A 144 10.74 7.25 -12.91
C GLY A 144 11.67 7.94 -11.91
N VAL A 145 11.48 9.26 -11.76
CA VAL A 145 12.31 10.18 -10.95
C VAL A 145 12.17 9.97 -9.43
N ARG A 146 11.39 8.99 -8.98
CA ARG A 146 11.21 8.73 -7.54
C ARG A 146 12.52 8.24 -6.96
N ASN A 147 13.02 9.00 -5.98
CA ASN A 147 14.28 8.71 -5.29
C ASN A 147 14.25 7.28 -4.73
N LYS A 148 15.19 6.44 -5.22
CA LYS A 148 15.45 5.11 -4.66
C LYS A 148 16.05 5.16 -3.23
N ASN A 149 16.20 6.36 -2.70
CA ASN A 149 16.93 6.67 -1.45
C ASN A 149 15.99 6.94 -0.27
N GLN A 150 14.79 6.34 -0.28
CA GLN A 150 13.83 6.49 0.82
C GLN A 150 13.70 5.17 1.57
N ASN A 151 13.69 5.25 2.90
CA ASN A 151 13.27 4.09 3.70
C ASN A 151 11.84 3.74 3.36
N ARG A 152 11.53 2.45 3.24
CA ARG A 152 10.19 1.98 2.86
C ARG A 152 9.64 0.96 3.84
N LEU A 153 8.36 1.13 4.16
CA LEU A 153 7.56 0.13 4.83
C LEU A 153 6.63 -0.51 3.80
N PHE A 154 6.89 -1.78 3.48
CA PHE A 154 6.09 -2.52 2.52
C PHE A 154 4.93 -3.25 3.21
N LEU A 155 3.71 -2.98 2.77
CA LEU A 155 2.49 -3.68 3.16
C LEU A 155 2.17 -4.73 2.10
N VAL A 156 2.59 -5.97 2.33
CA VAL A 156 2.51 -7.06 1.35
C VAL A 156 1.25 -7.88 1.59
N HIS A 157 0.29 -7.77 0.68
CA HIS A 157 -0.97 -8.50 0.73
C HIS A 157 -0.87 -9.80 -0.06
N HIS A 158 -1.29 -10.92 0.54
CA HIS A 158 -1.32 -12.20 -0.13
C HIS A 158 -2.50 -13.04 0.34
N SER A 159 -3.19 -13.70 -0.60
CA SER A 159 -4.22 -14.67 -0.31
C SER A 159 -3.77 -16.06 -0.73
N PHE A 160 -3.81 -17.01 0.21
CA PHE A 160 -3.54 -18.43 -0.09
C PHE A 160 -4.66 -19.09 -0.90
N LYS A 161 -5.84 -18.44 -1.01
CA LYS A 161 -6.95 -18.95 -1.83
C LYS A 161 -6.73 -18.72 -3.31
N ASN A 162 -6.57 -17.47 -3.71
CA ASN A 162 -6.28 -17.06 -5.08
C ASN A 162 -5.88 -15.58 -5.14
N GLN A 163 -5.29 -15.18 -6.25
CA GLN A 163 -4.77 -13.83 -6.45
C GLN A 163 -5.88 -12.75 -6.50
N GLU A 164 -7.11 -13.10 -6.88
CA GLU A 164 -8.23 -12.14 -6.97
C GLU A 164 -8.62 -11.61 -5.60
N ARG A 165 -8.36 -12.38 -4.55
CA ARG A 165 -8.63 -12.01 -3.16
C ARG A 165 -7.66 -10.95 -2.60
N GLU A 166 -6.52 -10.73 -3.22
CA GLU A 166 -5.51 -9.77 -2.73
C GLU A 166 -5.99 -8.32 -2.78
N MET A 167 -6.86 -7.97 -3.73
CA MET A 167 -7.46 -6.64 -3.78
C MET A 167 -8.53 -6.44 -2.68
N PRO A 168 -9.51 -7.36 -2.47
CA PRO A 168 -10.39 -7.31 -1.31
C PRO A 168 -9.66 -7.28 0.03
N LEU A 169 -8.57 -8.04 0.19
CA LEU A 169 -7.77 -8.05 1.42
C LEU A 169 -7.24 -6.66 1.78
N ARG A 170 -6.95 -5.81 0.79
CA ARG A 170 -6.54 -4.41 1.03
C ARG A 170 -7.62 -3.57 1.72
N CYS A 171 -8.88 -3.98 1.65
CA CYS A 171 -10.02 -3.32 2.28
C CYS A 171 -10.48 -3.99 3.59
N ASN A 172 -9.70 -4.91 4.15
CA ASN A 172 -9.99 -5.48 5.47
C ASN A 172 -9.48 -4.55 6.58
N TRP A 173 -10.25 -3.48 6.82
CA TRP A 173 -9.83 -2.36 7.66
C TRP A 173 -9.65 -2.74 9.14
N ASP A 174 -10.53 -3.58 9.68
CA ASP A 174 -10.45 -4.01 11.08
C ASP A 174 -9.19 -4.85 11.31
N PHE A 175 -8.91 -5.82 10.44
CA PHE A 175 -7.68 -6.61 10.48
C PHE A 175 -6.43 -5.73 10.36
N LYS A 176 -6.42 -4.80 9.39
CA LYS A 176 -5.27 -3.90 9.17
C LYS A 176 -5.05 -2.99 10.37
N LYS A 177 -6.12 -2.46 10.98
CA LYS A 177 -6.04 -1.62 12.18
C LYS A 177 -5.33 -2.36 13.33
N GLU A 178 -5.75 -3.59 13.63
CA GLU A 178 -5.11 -4.41 14.67
C GLU A 178 -3.63 -4.72 14.35
N VAL A 179 -3.32 -5.00 13.09
CA VAL A 179 -1.95 -5.27 12.64
C VAL A 179 -1.07 -4.04 12.80
N TYR A 180 -1.56 -2.87 12.39
CA TYR A 180 -0.79 -1.62 12.44
C TYR A 180 -0.58 -1.13 13.88
N GLU A 181 -1.55 -1.36 14.77
CA GLU A 181 -1.40 -1.11 16.21
C GLU A 181 -0.25 -1.97 16.79
N LYS A 182 -0.30 -3.29 16.54
CA LYS A 182 0.76 -4.21 17.00
C LYS A 182 2.14 -3.88 16.45
N TYR A 183 2.21 -3.45 15.20
CA TYR A 183 3.46 -3.02 14.58
C TYR A 183 3.98 -1.73 15.21
N ALA A 184 3.12 -0.71 15.35
CA ALA A 184 3.48 0.58 15.93
C ALA A 184 3.99 0.46 17.38
N GLU A 185 3.43 -0.47 18.16
CA GLU A 185 3.89 -0.76 19.53
C GLU A 185 5.30 -1.37 19.60
N LYS A 186 5.68 -2.16 18.58
CA LYS A 186 6.93 -2.94 18.61
C LYS A 186 8.10 -2.25 17.93
N ILE A 187 7.84 -1.38 16.94
CA ILE A 187 8.91 -0.79 16.15
C ILE A 187 9.84 0.09 16.98
N THR A 188 11.14 -0.17 16.87
CA THR A 188 12.20 0.60 17.53
C THR A 188 13.35 0.90 16.55
N SER A 189 14.22 1.86 16.90
CA SER A 189 15.41 2.18 16.09
C SER A 189 16.40 1.02 15.99
N ASN A 190 16.32 0.06 16.92
CA ASN A 190 17.20 -1.11 16.96
C ASN A 190 16.60 -2.35 16.28
N ALA A 191 15.45 -2.20 15.62
CA ALA A 191 14.83 -3.27 14.86
C ALA A 191 15.74 -3.74 13.71
N ASN A 192 15.65 -5.01 13.35
CA ASN A 192 16.52 -5.63 12.35
C ASN A 192 16.05 -5.32 10.91
N PHE A 193 16.12 -4.05 10.50
CA PHE A 193 15.70 -3.62 9.19
C PHE A 193 16.51 -4.24 8.05
N ILE A 194 15.87 -4.46 6.93
CA ILE A 194 16.53 -4.85 5.68
C ILE A 194 17.26 -3.63 5.12
N SER A 195 18.55 -3.78 4.86
CA SER A 195 19.36 -2.73 4.22
C SER A 195 19.39 -2.94 2.70
N TYR A 196 19.05 -1.89 1.95
CA TYR A 196 19.23 -1.82 0.51
C TYR A 196 20.01 -0.54 0.17
N LYS A 197 21.29 -0.69 -0.20
CA LYS A 197 22.22 0.46 -0.35
C LYS A 197 22.27 1.27 0.94
N GLU A 198 21.84 2.54 0.90
CA GLU A 198 21.87 3.49 2.03
C GLU A 198 20.51 3.59 2.75
N VAL A 199 19.49 2.81 2.33
CA VAL A 199 18.14 2.90 2.90
C VAL A 199 17.77 1.66 3.70
N LYS A 200 16.85 1.84 4.62
CA LYS A 200 16.27 0.78 5.46
C LYS A 200 14.86 0.45 5.01
N SER A 201 14.50 -0.79 5.12
CA SER A 201 13.14 -1.25 4.80
C SER A 201 12.64 -2.24 5.83
N ASP A 202 11.32 -2.27 5.99
CA ASP A 202 10.64 -3.32 6.70
C ASP A 202 9.43 -3.81 5.91
N VAL A 203 8.90 -4.97 6.32
CA VAL A 203 7.78 -5.63 5.66
C VAL A 203 6.75 -6.05 6.69
N ILE A 204 5.52 -5.67 6.44
CA ILE A 204 4.34 -6.24 7.07
C ILE A 204 3.65 -7.13 6.06
N PHE A 205 3.64 -8.44 6.29
CA PHE A 205 2.85 -9.38 5.52
C PHE A 205 1.44 -9.46 6.07
N LEU A 206 0.46 -9.39 5.18
CA LEU A 206 -0.97 -9.45 5.47
C LEU A 206 -1.54 -10.64 4.69
N PHE A 207 -1.97 -11.67 5.37
CA PHE A 207 -2.41 -12.92 4.77
C PHE A 207 -3.90 -13.17 4.94
N GLU A 208 -4.54 -13.67 3.88
CA GLU A 208 -5.81 -14.38 3.95
C GLU A 208 -5.55 -15.87 3.78
N ASN A 209 -5.86 -16.67 4.80
CA ASN A 209 -5.65 -18.11 4.82
C ASN A 209 -6.78 -18.85 4.09
N GLU A 210 -6.58 -20.13 3.78
CA GLU A 210 -7.56 -20.98 3.11
C GLU A 210 -8.87 -21.12 3.89
N ASP A 211 -8.80 -21.12 5.23
CA ASP A 211 -9.93 -21.22 6.16
C ASP A 211 -10.70 -19.91 6.42
N ASN A 212 -10.42 -18.86 5.66
CA ASN A 212 -10.92 -17.47 5.81
C ASN A 212 -10.39 -16.72 7.04
N SER A 213 -9.45 -17.25 7.79
CA SER A 213 -8.76 -16.49 8.83
C SER A 213 -7.76 -15.50 8.22
N PHE A 214 -7.39 -14.49 9.02
CA PHE A 214 -6.39 -13.49 8.62
C PHE A 214 -5.22 -13.54 9.59
N THR A 215 -4.01 -13.54 9.05
CA THR A 215 -2.77 -13.54 9.82
C THR A 215 -1.80 -12.49 9.30
N SER A 216 -0.86 -12.09 10.14
CA SER A 216 0.20 -11.14 9.76
C SER A 216 1.55 -11.61 10.26
N ASN A 217 2.59 -11.17 9.58
CA ASN A 217 3.97 -11.35 10.00
C ASN A 217 4.73 -10.03 9.84
N PHE A 218 5.58 -9.70 10.80
CA PHE A 218 6.50 -8.56 10.78
C PHE A 218 7.91 -9.09 10.64
N PHE A 219 8.74 -8.48 9.82
CA PHE A 219 10.10 -8.95 9.64
C PHE A 219 11.06 -8.36 10.69
N ALA A 220 11.07 -7.04 10.84
CA ALA A 220 12.05 -6.38 11.71
C ALA A 220 11.68 -6.36 13.20
N VAL A 221 10.41 -6.59 13.56
CA VAL A 221 9.86 -6.38 14.92
C VAL A 221 9.14 -7.59 15.48
#